data_b37028b2053db1659bcf82cb7e9e0565
#
_entry.id   b37028b2053db1659bcf82cb7e9e0565
#
_cell.length_a   1.000
_cell.length_b   1.000
_cell.length_c   1.000
_cell.angle_alpha   90.00
_cell.angle_beta   90.00
_cell.angle_gamma   90.00
#
_symmetry.space_group_name_H-M   'P 1'
#
loop_
_entity.id
_entity.type
_entity.pdbx_description
1 polymer ?
#
loop_
_entity_poly.entity_id
_entity_poly.type
_entity_poly.pdbx_seq_one_letter_code
_entity_poly.pdbx_strand_id
1 'polypeptide(L)'
;MSNAAVMSAPAGVGKAKAKDKPKMSPLKRKKVATQVFISIVRFILLFGLCFLIIQPILNKISVSFMTEGDLYDPVVINIPAHFTTENYQLAAKLMDYKVALRHSFIVAFTIAALQVAVCTLVGYGFARYEFPLKKFWFMCVLLMIIIPPQVMSTSLYLHFKFFDVFGIFKLITGDAINLRGSVLPYYMMSAGCMGLKNGLYIYLIRQFFRNIPKELEEAAYVDGCGTFKTFVIIMLPDAKPILTSCFLFSFVWQWTDGFYSRMFLGNLKLVSTALSVIVDELSSYIMRLLGLQTGTVSVAYSNCILSTGTLMIILPLIILYLFAQRGFVESLSQTGIKM
;
A
#
# COMPACT_ATOMS: atom_id res chain seq x y z
N MET A 1 -9.99 -4.03 100.03
CA MET A 1 -8.63 -3.96 99.51
C MET A 1 -8.77 -4.18 98.01
N SER A 2 -8.61 -3.29 97.27
CA SER A 2 -7.65 -2.31 96.86
C SER A 2 -7.96 -1.84 95.41
N ASN A 3 -8.01 -0.55 95.29
CA ASN A 3 -7.60 0.30 94.18
C ASN A 3 -8.23 0.15 92.74
N ALA A 4 -9.18 1.05 92.56
CA ALA A 4 -9.56 1.60 91.30
C ALA A 4 -8.39 2.49 90.70
N ALA A 5 -7.95 2.26 89.50
CA ALA A 5 -7.11 3.18 88.78
C ALA A 5 -7.91 3.78 87.61
N VAL A 6 -8.16 5.07 87.75
CA VAL A 6 -8.76 5.95 86.75
C VAL A 6 -7.78 6.14 85.61
N MET A 7 -8.12 5.70 84.42
CA MET A 7 -7.39 6.05 83.19
C MET A 7 -8.09 7.20 82.45
N SER A 8 -7.43 8.34 82.48
CA SER A 8 -7.77 9.56 81.75
C SER A 8 -7.59 9.36 80.26
N ALA A 9 -8.58 9.75 79.46
CA ALA A 9 -8.52 9.79 77.99
C ALA A 9 -7.61 10.93 77.52
N PRO A 10 -6.81 10.72 76.48
CA PRO A 10 -6.10 11.83 75.78
C PRO A 10 -7.00 12.46 74.70
N ALA A 11 -7.26 13.72 74.90
CA ALA A 11 -7.79 14.64 73.88
C ALA A 11 -6.75 14.91 72.83
N GLY A 12 -7.19 15.08 71.58
CA GLY A 12 -6.40 15.73 70.54
C GLY A 12 -6.27 14.98 69.24
N VAL A 13 -7.38 14.79 68.49
CA VAL A 13 -7.26 14.52 67.03
C VAL A 13 -6.92 15.84 66.35
N GLY A 14 -5.62 16.02 66.09
CA GLY A 14 -5.11 17.12 65.31
C GLY A 14 -5.61 17.01 63.88
N LYS A 15 -6.36 18.03 63.41
CA LYS A 15 -6.72 18.21 61.98
C LYS A 15 -5.46 18.22 61.15
N ALA A 16 -5.28 17.21 60.29
CA ALA A 16 -4.21 17.17 59.28
C ALA A 16 -4.33 18.44 58.41
N LYS A 17 -3.35 19.32 58.49
CA LYS A 17 -3.21 20.47 57.59
C LYS A 17 -3.09 19.92 56.17
N ALA A 18 -4.03 20.31 55.30
CA ALA A 18 -3.95 20.09 53.86
C ALA A 18 -2.60 20.64 53.38
N LYS A 19 -1.73 19.78 52.81
CA LYS A 19 -0.48 20.17 52.21
C LYS A 19 -0.78 21.14 51.05
N ASP A 20 -0.49 22.42 51.24
CA ASP A 20 -0.51 23.42 50.19
C ASP A 20 0.40 22.95 49.03
N LYS A 21 -0.19 22.70 47.89
CA LYS A 21 0.57 22.35 46.69
C LYS A 21 1.51 23.53 46.35
N PRO A 22 2.81 23.30 46.20
CA PRO A 22 3.77 24.39 45.97
C PRO A 22 3.36 25.21 44.75
N LYS A 23 3.17 26.52 44.92
CA LYS A 23 2.85 27.47 43.84
C LYS A 23 3.96 27.43 42.84
N MET A 24 3.67 27.00 41.60
CA MET A 24 4.65 26.97 40.51
C MET A 24 5.27 28.37 40.27
N SER A 25 6.59 28.42 40.11
CA SER A 25 7.28 29.66 39.82
C SER A 25 6.79 30.30 38.49
N PRO A 26 6.81 31.65 38.34
CA PRO A 26 6.31 32.30 37.11
C PRO A 26 6.98 31.81 35.83
N LEU A 27 8.29 31.47 35.89
CA LEU A 27 9.04 30.89 34.78
C LEU A 27 8.55 29.50 34.37
N LYS A 28 8.19 28.64 35.35
CA LYS A 28 7.61 27.35 35.08
C LYS A 28 6.19 27.45 34.46
N ARG A 29 5.37 28.42 34.95
CA ARG A 29 4.04 28.70 34.37
C ARG A 29 4.14 29.12 32.90
N LYS A 30 5.10 30.03 32.58
CA LYS A 30 5.33 30.49 31.20
C LYS A 30 5.76 29.33 30.29
N LYS A 31 6.69 28.47 30.73
CA LYS A 31 7.11 27.27 29.96
C LYS A 31 5.95 26.30 29.73
N VAL A 32 5.15 26.01 30.76
CA VAL A 32 3.98 25.13 30.63
C VAL A 32 2.95 25.74 29.69
N ALA A 33 2.64 27.04 29.80
CA ALA A 33 1.72 27.73 28.91
C ALA A 33 2.19 27.67 27.44
N THR A 34 3.49 27.89 27.19
CA THR A 34 4.07 27.77 25.84
C THR A 34 3.99 26.33 25.31
N GLN A 35 4.28 25.34 26.15
CA GLN A 35 4.15 23.93 25.75
C GLN A 35 2.71 23.53 25.44
N VAL A 36 1.75 23.99 26.24
CA VAL A 36 0.31 23.76 26.01
C VAL A 36 -0.12 24.44 24.71
N PHE A 37 0.28 25.68 24.46
CA PHE A 37 -0.01 26.39 23.23
C PHE A 37 0.53 25.64 21.99
N ILE A 38 1.81 25.25 22.02
CA ILE A 38 2.44 24.47 20.94
C ILE A 38 1.70 23.13 20.74
N SER A 39 1.30 22.47 21.83
CA SER A 39 0.54 21.21 21.76
C SER A 39 -0.82 21.39 21.12
N ILE A 40 -1.52 22.49 21.43
CA ILE A 40 -2.82 22.82 20.82
C ILE A 40 -2.65 23.10 19.34
N VAL A 41 -1.66 23.92 18.96
CA VAL A 41 -1.36 24.22 17.55
C VAL A 41 -1.03 22.95 16.78
N ARG A 42 -0.18 22.09 17.37
CA ARG A 42 0.16 20.77 16.77
C ARG A 42 -1.09 19.88 16.61
N PHE A 43 -1.94 19.84 17.63
CA PHE A 43 -3.17 19.06 17.57
C PHE A 43 -4.10 19.56 16.46
N ILE A 44 -4.34 20.87 16.36
CA ILE A 44 -5.18 21.47 15.32
C ILE A 44 -4.62 21.16 13.93
N LEU A 45 -3.31 21.32 13.73
CA LEU A 45 -2.65 21.03 12.46
C LEU A 45 -2.79 19.53 12.09
N LEU A 46 -2.46 18.64 13.02
CA LEU A 46 -2.56 17.20 12.78
C LEU A 46 -3.99 16.76 12.54
N PHE A 47 -4.94 17.24 13.35
CA PHE A 47 -6.36 16.93 13.18
C PHE A 47 -6.90 17.44 11.85
N GLY A 48 -6.57 18.70 11.49
CA GLY A 48 -6.97 19.29 10.22
C GLY A 48 -6.42 18.54 9.02
N LEU A 49 -5.14 18.17 9.02
CA LEU A 49 -4.52 17.37 7.97
C LEU A 49 -5.14 15.96 7.89
N CYS A 50 -5.33 15.29 9.01
CA CYS A 50 -5.99 13.98 9.06
C CYS A 50 -7.43 14.07 8.51
N PHE A 51 -8.18 15.11 8.90
CA PHE A 51 -9.55 15.32 8.40
C PHE A 51 -9.58 15.52 6.89
N LEU A 52 -8.71 16.37 6.34
CA LEU A 52 -8.61 16.62 4.89
C LEU A 52 -8.29 15.33 4.10
N ILE A 53 -7.46 14.45 4.67
CA ILE A 53 -7.10 13.16 4.02
C ILE A 53 -8.26 12.16 4.11
N ILE A 54 -8.97 12.13 5.22
CA ILE A 54 -10.03 11.13 5.47
C ILE A 54 -11.36 11.56 4.84
N GLN A 55 -11.64 12.87 4.74
CA GLN A 55 -12.89 13.42 4.24
C GLN A 55 -13.35 12.81 2.89
N PRO A 56 -12.50 12.67 1.85
CA PRO A 56 -12.93 12.06 0.60
C PRO A 56 -13.38 10.61 0.75
N ILE A 57 -12.79 9.88 1.69
CA ILE A 57 -13.17 8.47 1.99
C ILE A 57 -14.52 8.45 2.70
N LEU A 58 -14.71 9.33 3.70
CA LEU A 58 -15.99 9.46 4.41
C LEU A 58 -17.13 9.83 3.45
N ASN A 59 -16.89 10.76 2.52
CA ASN A 59 -17.86 11.11 1.48
C ASN A 59 -18.21 9.90 0.60
N LYS A 60 -17.21 9.12 0.16
CA LYS A 60 -17.47 7.91 -0.62
C LYS A 60 -18.28 6.87 0.15
N ILE A 61 -17.98 6.72 1.45
CA ILE A 61 -18.74 5.81 2.33
C ILE A 61 -20.18 6.30 2.44
N SER A 62 -20.41 7.57 2.70
CA SER A 62 -21.75 8.14 2.81
C SER A 62 -22.56 7.93 1.52
N VAL A 63 -22.02 8.39 0.38
CA VAL A 63 -22.67 8.31 -0.93
C VAL A 63 -22.94 6.85 -1.32
N SER A 64 -22.10 5.89 -0.96
CA SER A 64 -22.29 4.48 -1.31
C SER A 64 -23.51 3.83 -0.65
N PHE A 65 -24.01 4.42 0.44
CA PHE A 65 -25.22 3.98 1.13
C PHE A 65 -26.47 4.80 0.83
N MET A 66 -26.39 5.84 -0.03
CA MET A 66 -27.51 6.66 -0.45
C MET A 66 -28.38 5.94 -1.48
N THR A 67 -29.70 6.15 -1.39
CA THR A 67 -30.63 5.74 -2.44
C THR A 67 -30.54 6.71 -3.62
N GLU A 68 -31.07 6.33 -4.78
CA GLU A 68 -31.12 7.24 -5.94
C GLU A 68 -31.90 8.52 -5.63
N GLY A 69 -32.98 8.44 -4.83
CA GLY A 69 -33.73 9.59 -4.36
C GLY A 69 -32.89 10.56 -3.53
N ASP A 70 -32.09 10.04 -2.60
CA ASP A 70 -31.20 10.85 -1.76
C ASP A 70 -30.15 11.62 -2.59
N LEU A 71 -29.68 11.05 -3.71
CA LEU A 71 -28.69 11.69 -4.58
C LEU A 71 -29.22 12.93 -5.31
N TYR A 72 -30.54 13.06 -5.46
CA TYR A 72 -31.17 14.19 -6.11
C TYR A 72 -31.79 15.18 -5.11
N ASP A 73 -31.86 14.83 -3.83
CA ASP A 73 -32.38 15.72 -2.79
C ASP A 73 -31.30 16.72 -2.34
N PRO A 74 -31.45 18.02 -2.60
CA PRO A 74 -30.48 19.03 -2.20
C PRO A 74 -30.31 19.18 -0.67
N VAL A 75 -31.23 18.64 0.13
CA VAL A 75 -31.13 18.65 1.59
C VAL A 75 -30.21 17.56 2.10
N VAL A 76 -30.04 16.47 1.35
CA VAL A 76 -29.17 15.32 1.70
C VAL A 76 -27.76 15.55 1.18
N ILE A 77 -26.87 16.08 2.03
CA ILE A 77 -25.51 16.45 1.60
C ILE A 77 -24.49 15.35 1.94
N ASN A 78 -24.37 14.97 3.21
CA ASN A 78 -23.30 14.10 3.69
C ASN A 78 -23.78 12.84 4.44
N ILE A 79 -25.05 12.76 4.81
CA ILE A 79 -25.60 11.64 5.56
C ILE A 79 -26.82 11.13 4.80
N PRO A 80 -26.88 9.82 4.45
CA PRO A 80 -28.04 9.27 3.75
C PRO A 80 -29.30 9.41 4.59
N ALA A 81 -30.39 9.89 3.98
CA ALA A 81 -31.70 9.91 4.60
C ALA A 81 -32.32 8.50 4.57
N HIS A 82 -32.08 7.78 3.49
CA HIS A 82 -32.54 6.41 3.29
C HIS A 82 -31.31 5.50 3.03
N PHE A 83 -31.01 4.64 3.99
CA PHE A 83 -29.86 3.73 3.92
C PHE A 83 -30.16 2.54 3.00
N THR A 84 -29.28 2.28 2.01
CA THR A 84 -29.38 1.12 1.13
C THR A 84 -28.04 0.42 0.95
N THR A 85 -28.08 -0.89 0.69
CA THR A 85 -26.92 -1.70 0.30
C THR A 85 -27.01 -2.20 -1.15
N GLU A 86 -28.03 -1.81 -1.88
CA GLU A 86 -28.27 -2.24 -3.28
C GLU A 86 -27.12 -1.80 -4.20
N ASN A 87 -26.54 -0.61 -3.93
CA ASN A 87 -25.39 -0.11 -4.68
C ASN A 87 -24.21 -1.09 -4.67
N TYR A 88 -23.98 -1.77 -3.53
CA TYR A 88 -22.93 -2.78 -3.41
C TYR A 88 -23.23 -4.04 -4.21
N GLN A 89 -24.49 -4.45 -4.24
CA GLN A 89 -24.90 -5.61 -5.05
C GLN A 89 -24.77 -5.31 -6.54
N LEU A 90 -25.21 -4.11 -6.96
CA LEU A 90 -25.09 -3.67 -8.34
C LEU A 90 -23.62 -3.51 -8.75
N ALA A 91 -22.81 -2.82 -7.98
CA ALA A 91 -21.37 -2.66 -8.25
C ALA A 91 -20.67 -4.02 -8.33
N ALA A 92 -20.98 -4.96 -7.41
CA ALA A 92 -20.42 -6.31 -7.44
C ALA A 92 -20.81 -7.07 -8.72
N LYS A 93 -22.04 -6.91 -9.20
CA LYS A 93 -22.53 -7.51 -10.45
C LYS A 93 -21.83 -6.90 -11.67
N LEU A 94 -21.76 -5.57 -11.75
CA LEU A 94 -21.13 -4.85 -12.88
C LEU A 94 -19.64 -5.18 -13.01
N MET A 95 -18.94 -5.28 -11.87
CA MET A 95 -17.51 -5.60 -11.83
C MET A 95 -17.20 -7.09 -11.96
N ASP A 96 -18.20 -7.99 -11.90
CA ASP A 96 -17.98 -9.42 -11.68
C ASP A 96 -16.99 -9.67 -10.51
N TYR A 97 -17.29 -9.00 -9.38
CA TYR A 97 -16.35 -8.73 -8.30
C TYR A 97 -15.64 -9.97 -7.76
N LYS A 98 -16.34 -11.10 -7.61
CA LYS A 98 -15.73 -12.33 -7.07
C LYS A 98 -14.60 -12.84 -7.98
N VAL A 99 -14.83 -12.82 -9.29
CA VAL A 99 -13.85 -13.28 -10.29
C VAL A 99 -12.70 -12.27 -10.37
N ALA A 100 -13.01 -10.97 -10.47
CA ALA A 100 -12.03 -9.90 -10.53
C ALA A 100 -11.14 -9.85 -9.28
N LEU A 101 -11.72 -10.05 -8.09
CA LEU A 101 -11.00 -10.11 -6.82
C LEU A 101 -10.00 -11.26 -6.78
N ARG A 102 -10.45 -12.47 -7.16
CA ARG A 102 -9.58 -13.65 -7.18
C ARG A 102 -8.43 -13.49 -8.17
N HIS A 103 -8.70 -13.01 -9.38
CA HIS A 103 -7.66 -12.78 -10.38
C HIS A 103 -6.66 -11.71 -9.92
N SER A 104 -7.16 -10.58 -9.39
CA SER A 104 -6.29 -9.52 -8.89
C SER A 104 -5.39 -9.99 -7.75
N PHE A 105 -5.94 -10.78 -6.82
CA PHE A 105 -5.15 -11.30 -5.72
C PHE A 105 -4.04 -12.24 -6.21
N ILE A 106 -4.35 -13.19 -7.09
CA ILE A 106 -3.38 -14.14 -7.64
C ILE A 106 -2.29 -13.39 -8.42
N VAL A 107 -2.68 -12.48 -9.33
CA VAL A 107 -1.75 -11.71 -10.16
C VAL A 107 -0.87 -10.82 -9.28
N ALA A 108 -1.46 -10.01 -8.39
CA ALA A 108 -0.70 -9.12 -7.53
C ALA A 108 0.26 -9.87 -6.60
N PHE A 109 -0.18 -10.97 -5.99
CA PHE A 109 0.62 -11.78 -5.08
C PHE A 109 1.81 -12.43 -5.79
N THR A 110 1.55 -13.12 -6.90
CA THR A 110 2.60 -13.87 -7.62
C THR A 110 3.64 -12.94 -8.23
N ILE A 111 3.20 -11.80 -8.78
CA ILE A 111 4.11 -10.79 -9.33
C ILE A 111 4.90 -10.12 -8.22
N ALA A 112 4.28 -9.74 -7.10
CA ALA A 112 4.98 -9.15 -5.97
C ALA A 112 6.04 -10.10 -5.39
N ALA A 113 5.71 -11.38 -5.24
CA ALA A 113 6.66 -12.39 -4.78
C ALA A 113 7.85 -12.53 -5.74
N LEU A 114 7.59 -12.59 -7.05
CA LEU A 114 8.66 -12.68 -8.06
C LEU A 114 9.53 -11.41 -8.08
N GLN A 115 8.92 -10.23 -8.04
CA GLN A 115 9.65 -8.96 -8.01
C GLN A 115 10.56 -8.87 -6.79
N VAL A 116 10.05 -9.17 -5.60
CA VAL A 116 10.86 -9.13 -4.37
C VAL A 116 11.99 -10.15 -4.44
N ALA A 117 11.74 -11.38 -4.90
CA ALA A 117 12.77 -12.40 -5.01
C ALA A 117 13.91 -11.95 -5.93
N VAL A 118 13.59 -11.49 -7.14
CA VAL A 118 14.60 -11.06 -8.12
C VAL A 118 15.30 -9.77 -7.68
N CYS A 119 14.54 -8.77 -7.19
CA CYS A 119 15.12 -7.52 -6.70
C CYS A 119 16.01 -7.73 -5.46
N THR A 120 15.74 -8.77 -4.66
CA THR A 120 16.59 -9.13 -3.51
C THR A 120 17.95 -9.64 -3.99
N LEU A 121 17.97 -10.55 -4.95
CA LEU A 121 19.22 -11.05 -5.53
C LEU A 121 20.05 -9.93 -6.16
N VAL A 122 19.41 -9.08 -6.96
CA VAL A 122 20.08 -7.95 -7.62
C VAL A 122 20.53 -6.89 -6.61
N GLY A 123 19.69 -6.54 -5.63
CA GLY A 123 20.01 -5.60 -4.57
C GLY A 123 21.17 -6.06 -3.68
N TYR A 124 21.18 -7.33 -3.31
CA TYR A 124 22.29 -7.96 -2.58
C TYR A 124 23.58 -7.94 -3.44
N GLY A 125 23.50 -8.32 -4.72
CA GLY A 125 24.62 -8.26 -5.65
C GLY A 125 25.24 -6.85 -5.74
N PHE A 126 24.42 -5.82 -5.88
CA PHE A 126 24.89 -4.43 -5.86
C PHE A 126 25.41 -3.96 -4.50
N ALA A 127 25.01 -4.58 -3.40
CA ALA A 127 25.47 -4.21 -2.07
C ALA A 127 26.84 -4.81 -1.74
N ARG A 128 27.07 -6.07 -2.09
CA ARG A 128 28.17 -6.89 -1.58
C ARG A 128 29.27 -7.19 -2.59
N TYR A 129 28.93 -7.35 -3.87
CA TYR A 129 29.93 -7.73 -4.88
C TYR A 129 30.48 -6.51 -5.62
N GLU A 130 31.75 -6.62 -6.04
CA GLU A 130 32.39 -5.71 -6.97
C GLU A 130 32.46 -6.38 -8.34
N PHE A 131 32.00 -5.68 -9.38
CA PHE A 131 31.98 -6.16 -10.76
C PHE A 131 32.18 -5.01 -11.73
N PRO A 132 32.61 -5.30 -12.98
CA PRO A 132 32.86 -4.26 -14.00
C PRO A 132 31.62 -3.39 -14.23
N LEU A 133 31.82 -2.09 -14.36
CA LEU A 133 30.76 -1.10 -14.62
C LEU A 133 29.64 -1.05 -13.58
N LYS A 134 29.87 -1.51 -12.33
CA LYS A 134 28.86 -1.50 -11.24
C LYS A 134 28.17 -0.14 -11.08
N LYS A 135 28.93 0.96 -11.15
CA LYS A 135 28.38 2.32 -11.03
C LYS A 135 27.44 2.66 -12.19
N PHE A 136 27.81 2.27 -13.41
CA PHE A 136 26.99 2.46 -14.60
C PHE A 136 25.67 1.68 -14.50
N TRP A 137 25.73 0.40 -14.18
CA TRP A 137 24.53 -0.43 -14.03
C TRP A 137 23.61 0.08 -12.91
N PHE A 138 24.20 0.56 -11.81
CA PHE A 138 23.40 1.16 -10.74
C PHE A 138 22.75 2.49 -11.17
N MET A 139 23.42 3.27 -11.99
CA MET A 139 22.82 4.46 -12.61
C MET A 139 21.61 4.08 -13.48
N CYS A 140 21.68 2.99 -14.24
CA CYS A 140 20.54 2.48 -14.99
C CYS A 140 19.35 2.13 -14.07
N VAL A 141 19.63 1.50 -12.90
CA VAL A 141 18.58 1.25 -11.89
C VAL A 141 17.93 2.55 -11.39
N LEU A 142 18.72 3.60 -11.14
CA LEU A 142 18.18 4.91 -10.75
C LEU A 142 17.35 5.55 -11.88
N LEU A 143 17.76 5.42 -13.13
CA LEU A 143 16.99 5.89 -14.27
C LEU A 143 15.61 5.21 -14.36
N MET A 144 15.52 3.91 -14.04
CA MET A 144 14.22 3.20 -13.97
C MET A 144 13.26 3.77 -12.92
N ILE A 145 13.76 4.45 -11.89
CA ILE A 145 12.90 5.12 -10.89
C ILE A 145 12.33 6.42 -11.46
N ILE A 146 13.14 7.13 -12.27
CA ILE A 146 12.82 8.47 -12.78
C ILE A 146 11.94 8.39 -14.02
N ILE A 147 12.22 7.43 -14.92
CA ILE A 147 11.50 7.30 -16.19
C ILE A 147 10.07 6.80 -15.95
N PRO A 148 9.03 7.57 -16.33
CA PRO A 148 7.65 7.12 -16.19
C PRO A 148 7.38 5.90 -17.09
N PRO A 149 6.63 4.89 -16.60
CA PRO A 149 6.28 3.71 -17.39
C PRO A 149 5.59 4.03 -18.73
N GLN A 150 4.85 5.14 -18.78
CA GLN A 150 4.14 5.59 -19.97
C GLN A 150 5.04 5.89 -21.17
N VAL A 151 6.25 6.36 -20.91
CA VAL A 151 7.24 6.64 -21.97
C VAL A 151 7.64 5.36 -22.70
N MET A 152 7.73 4.25 -22.00
CA MET A 152 8.11 2.96 -22.55
C MET A 152 6.94 2.16 -23.15
N SER A 153 5.71 2.68 -23.06
CA SER A 153 4.50 1.93 -23.38
C SER A 153 4.46 1.40 -24.81
N THR A 154 4.76 2.23 -25.81
CA THR A 154 4.70 1.83 -27.22
C THR A 154 5.75 0.75 -27.53
N SER A 155 6.98 0.92 -27.04
CA SER A 155 8.06 -0.06 -27.24
C SER A 155 7.70 -1.41 -26.59
N LEU A 156 7.19 -1.39 -25.36
CA LEU A 156 6.77 -2.60 -24.64
C LEU A 156 5.58 -3.27 -25.33
N TYR A 157 4.61 -2.48 -25.79
CA TYR A 157 3.46 -2.99 -26.53
C TYR A 157 3.90 -3.74 -27.80
N LEU A 158 4.76 -3.12 -28.62
CA LEU A 158 5.26 -3.73 -29.85
C LEU A 158 6.13 -4.96 -29.55
N HIS A 159 6.98 -4.87 -28.54
CA HIS A 159 7.85 -5.98 -28.14
C HIS A 159 7.04 -7.23 -27.76
N PHE A 160 5.97 -7.09 -26.97
CA PHE A 160 5.15 -8.24 -26.58
C PHE A 160 4.07 -8.62 -27.58
N LYS A 161 3.73 -7.73 -28.53
CA LYS A 161 2.86 -8.07 -29.67
C LYS A 161 3.59 -8.92 -30.70
N PHE A 162 4.87 -8.62 -30.93
CA PHE A 162 5.73 -9.31 -31.89
C PHE A 162 6.93 -9.91 -31.16
N PHE A 163 6.61 -10.72 -30.13
CA PHE A 163 7.66 -11.30 -29.29
C PHE A 163 8.42 -12.37 -30.05
N ASP A 164 9.73 -12.12 -30.18
CA ASP A 164 10.66 -13.06 -30.77
C ASP A 164 12.01 -12.97 -30.06
N VAL A 165 12.53 -14.11 -29.61
CA VAL A 165 13.84 -14.18 -28.97
C VAL A 165 14.89 -14.45 -30.03
N PHE A 166 15.61 -13.42 -30.46
CA PHE A 166 16.68 -13.48 -31.45
C PHE A 166 16.28 -14.15 -32.79
N GLY A 167 15.02 -14.05 -33.21
CA GLY A 167 14.54 -14.67 -34.44
C GLY A 167 14.17 -16.16 -34.31
N ILE A 168 14.30 -16.76 -33.11
CA ILE A 168 14.09 -18.19 -32.87
C ILE A 168 12.65 -18.60 -33.14
N PHE A 169 11.67 -17.83 -32.60
CA PHE A 169 10.26 -18.17 -32.80
C PHE A 169 9.86 -18.03 -34.28
N LYS A 170 10.32 -16.97 -34.92
CA LYS A 170 10.07 -16.78 -36.36
C LYS A 170 10.69 -17.90 -37.22
N LEU A 171 11.83 -18.44 -36.79
CA LEU A 171 12.47 -19.58 -37.46
C LEU A 171 11.68 -20.90 -37.29
N ILE A 172 11.07 -21.11 -36.14
CA ILE A 172 10.38 -22.36 -35.81
C ILE A 172 8.91 -22.34 -36.24
N THR A 173 8.21 -21.22 -36.01
CA THR A 173 6.75 -21.09 -36.23
C THR A 173 6.39 -20.29 -37.48
N GLY A 174 7.38 -19.65 -38.13
CA GLY A 174 7.16 -18.76 -39.27
C GLY A 174 6.84 -17.31 -38.87
N ASP A 175 6.31 -17.05 -37.68
CA ASP A 175 5.90 -15.74 -37.20
C ASP A 175 6.31 -15.46 -35.76
N ALA A 176 6.30 -14.20 -35.39
CA ALA A 176 6.48 -13.76 -34.00
C ALA A 176 5.23 -14.09 -33.15
N ILE A 177 5.44 -14.42 -31.88
CA ILE A 177 4.36 -14.79 -30.96
C ILE A 177 3.74 -13.55 -30.32
N ASN A 178 2.41 -13.47 -30.32
CA ASN A 178 1.69 -12.42 -29.59
C ASN A 178 1.43 -12.89 -28.15
N LEU A 179 2.18 -12.30 -27.21
CA LEU A 179 2.04 -12.59 -25.76
C LEU A 179 1.00 -11.72 -25.07
N ARG A 180 0.36 -10.77 -25.79
CA ARG A 180 -0.71 -9.96 -25.21
C ARG A 180 -1.96 -10.79 -24.93
N GLY A 181 -2.69 -10.38 -23.92
CA GLY A 181 -3.86 -11.15 -23.42
C GLY A 181 -3.48 -12.25 -22.42
N SER A 182 -2.18 -12.34 -22.06
CA SER A 182 -1.67 -13.29 -21.06
C SER A 182 -0.93 -12.60 -19.94
N VAL A 183 -0.68 -13.32 -18.86
CA VAL A 183 0.13 -12.82 -17.71
C VAL A 183 1.65 -12.87 -17.98
N LEU A 184 2.07 -13.51 -19.06
CA LEU A 184 3.49 -13.72 -19.39
C LEU A 184 4.31 -12.43 -19.48
N PRO A 185 3.84 -11.34 -20.14
CA PRO A 185 4.58 -10.08 -20.18
C PRO A 185 4.91 -9.55 -18.77
N TYR A 186 3.96 -9.66 -17.83
CA TYR A 186 4.18 -9.27 -16.44
C TYR A 186 5.26 -10.09 -15.75
N TYR A 187 5.22 -11.40 -15.89
CA TYR A 187 6.23 -12.27 -15.29
C TYR A 187 7.60 -12.04 -15.92
N MET A 188 7.68 -11.88 -17.23
CA MET A 188 8.94 -11.62 -17.92
C MET A 188 9.55 -10.27 -17.53
N MET A 189 8.76 -9.20 -17.48
CA MET A 189 9.22 -7.89 -16.99
C MET A 189 9.68 -7.97 -15.54
N SER A 190 8.93 -8.66 -14.69
CA SER A 190 9.25 -8.78 -13.26
C SER A 190 10.52 -9.59 -13.04
N ALA A 191 10.70 -10.71 -13.75
CA ALA A 191 11.89 -11.55 -13.72
C ALA A 191 13.12 -10.83 -14.30
N GLY A 192 12.93 -10.01 -15.34
CA GLY A 192 13.97 -9.17 -15.92
C GLY A 192 14.25 -7.87 -15.17
N CYS A 193 13.75 -7.69 -13.96
CA CYS A 193 13.86 -6.44 -13.18
C CYS A 193 13.30 -5.19 -13.86
N MET A 194 12.46 -5.33 -14.88
CA MET A 194 11.81 -4.23 -15.61
C MET A 194 10.32 -4.05 -15.24
N GLY A 195 9.84 -4.78 -14.24
CA GLY A 195 8.47 -4.65 -13.74
C GLY A 195 8.23 -3.32 -13.02
N LEU A 196 6.97 -3.07 -12.72
CA LEU A 196 6.52 -1.82 -12.10
C LEU A 196 7.27 -1.56 -10.78
N LYS A 197 7.98 -0.43 -10.71
CA LYS A 197 8.77 -0.01 -9.54
C LYS A 197 9.96 -0.90 -9.13
N ASN A 198 10.41 -1.84 -9.97
CA ASN A 198 11.56 -2.70 -9.63
C ASN A 198 12.82 -1.90 -9.29
N GLY A 199 13.11 -0.80 -9.99
CA GLY A 199 14.24 0.08 -9.67
C GLY A 199 14.22 0.57 -8.22
N LEU A 200 13.04 0.94 -7.70
CA LEU A 200 12.86 1.36 -6.31
C LEU A 200 13.15 0.21 -5.34
N TYR A 201 12.64 -0.99 -5.63
CA TYR A 201 12.87 -2.15 -4.74
C TYR A 201 14.35 -2.54 -4.70
N ILE A 202 15.02 -2.58 -5.85
CA ILE A 202 16.47 -2.81 -5.92
C ILE A 202 17.23 -1.77 -5.10
N TYR A 203 16.86 -0.49 -5.23
CA TYR A 203 17.49 0.59 -4.48
C TYR A 203 17.34 0.42 -2.96
N LEU A 204 16.10 0.19 -2.48
CA LEU A 204 15.79 0.03 -1.06
C LEU A 204 16.51 -1.20 -0.46
N ILE A 205 16.43 -2.33 -1.14
CA ILE A 205 17.04 -3.59 -0.69
C ILE A 205 18.57 -3.46 -0.69
N ARG A 206 19.16 -2.87 -1.74
CA ARG A 206 20.60 -2.59 -1.76
C ARG A 206 21.01 -1.71 -0.59
N GLN A 207 20.26 -0.63 -0.32
CA GLN A 207 20.58 0.29 0.76
C GLN A 207 20.51 -0.40 2.12
N PHE A 208 19.55 -1.28 2.32
CA PHE A 208 19.45 -2.10 3.52
C PHE A 208 20.67 -3.01 3.68
N PHE A 209 21.00 -3.81 2.68
CA PHE A 209 22.17 -4.71 2.75
C PHE A 209 23.49 -3.96 2.94
N ARG A 210 23.65 -2.77 2.41
CA ARG A 210 24.84 -1.94 2.65
C ARG A 210 25.01 -1.50 4.09
N ASN A 211 23.93 -1.37 4.83
CA ASN A 211 23.95 -0.95 6.23
C ASN A 211 24.24 -2.11 7.20
N ILE A 212 24.15 -3.34 6.75
CA ILE A 212 24.54 -4.52 7.56
C ILE A 212 26.07 -4.57 7.65
N PRO A 213 26.66 -4.71 8.85
CA PRO A 213 28.11 -4.85 9.01
C PRO A 213 28.65 -6.04 8.21
N LYS A 214 29.83 -5.88 7.58
CA LYS A 214 30.47 -6.94 6.81
C LYS A 214 31.00 -8.08 7.69
N GLU A 215 31.29 -7.78 8.92
CA GLU A 215 31.80 -8.68 9.94
C GLU A 215 30.87 -9.88 10.16
N LEU A 216 29.55 -9.71 9.93
CA LEU A 216 28.59 -10.81 10.00
C LEU A 216 28.81 -11.86 8.90
N GLU A 217 29.13 -11.41 7.68
CA GLU A 217 29.44 -12.32 6.57
C GLU A 217 30.83 -12.94 6.74
N GLU A 218 31.79 -12.15 7.21
CA GLU A 218 33.16 -12.61 7.47
C GLU A 218 33.19 -13.70 8.58
N ALA A 219 32.43 -13.51 9.65
CA ALA A 219 32.29 -14.53 10.71
C ALA A 219 31.67 -15.82 10.15
N ALA A 220 30.64 -15.72 9.30
CA ALA A 220 30.04 -16.89 8.65
C ALA A 220 31.04 -17.63 7.73
N TYR A 221 31.92 -16.92 7.04
CA TYR A 221 32.96 -17.52 6.22
C TYR A 221 34.01 -18.23 7.05
N VAL A 222 34.39 -17.65 8.21
CA VAL A 222 35.28 -18.31 9.17
C VAL A 222 34.68 -19.60 9.73
N ASP A 223 33.35 -19.62 9.95
CA ASP A 223 32.58 -20.80 10.37
C ASP A 223 32.35 -21.81 9.22
N GLY A 224 32.97 -21.61 8.05
CA GLY A 224 32.90 -22.53 6.91
C GLY A 224 31.60 -22.42 6.07
N CYS A 225 30.79 -21.37 6.24
CA CYS A 225 29.66 -21.14 5.39
C CYS A 225 30.12 -20.61 4.01
N GLY A 226 29.64 -21.23 2.94
CA GLY A 226 29.82 -20.68 1.59
C GLY A 226 28.90 -19.47 1.35
N THR A 227 29.21 -18.69 0.35
CA THR A 227 28.52 -17.41 0.00
C THR A 227 26.99 -17.55 -0.10
N PHE A 228 26.50 -18.57 -0.79
CA PHE A 228 25.06 -18.81 -0.93
C PHE A 228 24.40 -19.17 0.40
N LYS A 229 25.07 -19.99 1.22
CA LYS A 229 24.57 -20.37 2.54
C LYS A 229 24.52 -19.17 3.48
N THR A 230 25.54 -18.31 3.47
CA THR A 230 25.56 -17.04 4.21
C THR A 230 24.42 -16.14 3.80
N PHE A 231 24.18 -15.99 2.49
CA PHE A 231 23.06 -15.22 1.99
C PHE A 231 21.71 -15.73 2.50
N VAL A 232 21.43 -17.04 2.38
CA VAL A 232 20.12 -17.61 2.71
C VAL A 232 19.88 -17.69 4.23
N ILE A 233 20.92 -18.03 5.01
CA ILE A 233 20.76 -18.32 6.45
C ILE A 233 20.93 -17.06 7.32
N ILE A 234 21.77 -16.11 6.89
CA ILE A 234 22.08 -14.92 7.69
C ILE A 234 21.47 -13.66 7.08
N MET A 235 21.82 -13.35 5.84
CA MET A 235 21.47 -12.06 5.24
C MET A 235 19.99 -11.93 4.89
N LEU A 236 19.38 -12.99 4.39
CA LEU A 236 17.97 -13.00 4.00
C LEU A 236 16.99 -12.91 5.19
N PRO A 237 17.21 -13.65 6.31
CA PRO A 237 16.41 -13.47 7.52
C PRO A 237 16.52 -12.08 8.15
N ASP A 238 17.72 -11.49 8.15
CA ASP A 238 17.94 -10.13 8.67
C ASP A 238 17.22 -9.07 7.80
N ALA A 239 17.14 -9.31 6.49
CA ALA A 239 16.45 -8.45 5.55
C ALA A 239 14.91 -8.58 5.57
N LYS A 240 14.33 -9.47 6.37
CA LYS A 240 12.87 -9.69 6.45
C LYS A 240 12.02 -8.42 6.53
N PRO A 241 12.36 -7.40 7.36
CA PRO A 241 11.54 -6.18 7.45
C PRO A 241 11.48 -5.41 6.13
N ILE A 242 12.61 -5.20 5.47
CA ILE A 242 12.64 -4.48 4.19
C ILE A 242 11.98 -5.27 3.06
N LEU A 243 12.16 -6.61 3.05
CA LEU A 243 11.52 -7.48 2.06
C LEU A 243 10.00 -7.47 2.21
N THR A 244 9.49 -7.51 3.44
CA THR A 244 8.06 -7.38 3.73
C THR A 244 7.53 -6.03 3.22
N SER A 245 8.26 -4.94 3.45
CA SER A 245 7.87 -3.62 2.97
C SER A 245 7.87 -3.53 1.44
N CYS A 246 8.89 -4.05 0.78
CA CYS A 246 8.95 -4.12 -0.69
C CYS A 246 7.82 -4.99 -1.26
N PHE A 247 7.51 -6.11 -0.61
CA PHE A 247 6.39 -6.97 -1.01
C PHE A 247 5.05 -6.24 -0.92
N LEU A 248 4.78 -5.53 0.18
CA LEU A 248 3.56 -4.76 0.35
C LEU A 248 3.45 -3.64 -0.68
N PHE A 249 4.51 -2.89 -0.91
CA PHE A 249 4.53 -1.88 -1.96
C PHE A 249 4.27 -2.49 -3.33
N SER A 250 4.95 -3.59 -3.67
CA SER A 250 4.76 -4.27 -4.94
C SER A 250 3.32 -4.76 -5.08
N PHE A 251 2.77 -5.41 -4.05
CA PHE A 251 1.39 -5.90 -4.04
C PHE A 251 0.38 -4.77 -4.28
N VAL A 252 0.48 -3.65 -3.52
CA VAL A 252 -0.42 -2.50 -3.66
C VAL A 252 -0.32 -1.87 -5.04
N TRP A 253 0.89 -1.71 -5.58
CA TRP A 253 1.10 -1.17 -6.92
C TRP A 253 0.50 -2.08 -8.01
N GLN A 254 0.66 -3.39 -7.89
CA GLN A 254 0.06 -4.34 -8.84
C GLN A 254 -1.45 -4.41 -8.71
N TRP A 255 -1.99 -4.33 -7.47
CA TRP A 255 -3.42 -4.32 -7.21
C TRP A 255 -4.14 -3.13 -7.84
N THR A 256 -3.52 -1.96 -7.80
CA THR A 256 -4.09 -0.71 -8.32
C THR A 256 -3.68 -0.41 -9.75
N ASP A 257 -2.80 -1.21 -10.35
CA ASP A 257 -2.33 -0.96 -11.72
C ASP A 257 -3.47 -1.13 -12.74
N GLY A 258 -3.80 -0.03 -13.40
CA GLY A 258 -4.72 -0.02 -14.53
C GLY A 258 -4.02 0.17 -15.86
N PHE A 259 -2.74 0.56 -15.88
CA PHE A 259 -2.03 0.91 -17.09
C PHE A 259 -1.51 -0.33 -17.83
N TYR A 260 -0.61 -1.08 -17.22
CA TYR A 260 -0.10 -2.32 -17.79
C TYR A 260 -1.18 -3.41 -17.86
N SER A 261 -2.10 -3.43 -16.88
CA SER A 261 -3.22 -4.36 -16.88
C SER A 261 -4.09 -4.23 -18.13
N ARG A 262 -4.44 -3.02 -18.55
CA ARG A 262 -5.17 -2.81 -19.81
C ARG A 262 -4.35 -3.13 -21.04
N MET A 263 -3.05 -2.85 -20.99
CA MET A 263 -2.17 -3.06 -22.14
C MET A 263 -1.91 -4.54 -22.43
N PHE A 264 -1.73 -5.35 -21.37
CA PHE A 264 -1.31 -6.75 -21.51
C PHE A 264 -2.41 -7.77 -21.12
N LEU A 265 -3.26 -7.46 -20.16
CA LEU A 265 -4.23 -8.40 -19.58
C LEU A 265 -5.68 -8.12 -20.00
N GLY A 266 -5.90 -7.53 -21.17
CA GLY A 266 -7.23 -7.10 -21.60
C GLY A 266 -8.34 -8.15 -21.52
N ASN A 267 -7.99 -9.45 -21.54
CA ASN A 267 -8.95 -10.56 -21.42
C ASN A 267 -9.17 -11.02 -19.96
N LEU A 268 -8.38 -10.51 -19.01
CA LEU A 268 -8.47 -10.91 -17.62
C LEU A 268 -9.18 -9.82 -16.81
N LYS A 269 -10.31 -10.18 -16.20
CA LYS A 269 -11.01 -9.24 -15.31
C LYS A 269 -10.22 -9.07 -14.02
N LEU A 270 -9.73 -7.85 -13.79
CA LEU A 270 -9.07 -7.41 -12.56
C LEU A 270 -9.91 -6.30 -11.92
N VAL A 271 -9.80 -6.13 -10.61
CA VAL A 271 -10.57 -5.09 -9.89
C VAL A 271 -10.24 -3.68 -10.38
N SER A 272 -8.99 -3.39 -10.72
CA SER A 272 -8.55 -2.09 -11.25
C SER A 272 -9.13 -1.81 -12.64
N THR A 273 -9.14 -2.80 -13.54
CA THR A 273 -9.71 -2.65 -14.88
C THR A 273 -11.23 -2.63 -14.85
N ALA A 274 -11.88 -3.45 -14.01
CA ALA A 274 -13.32 -3.46 -13.84
C ALA A 274 -13.84 -2.12 -13.30
N LEU A 275 -13.13 -1.51 -12.32
CA LEU A 275 -13.50 -0.18 -11.83
C LEU A 275 -13.39 0.89 -12.92
N SER A 276 -12.39 0.81 -13.78
CA SER A 276 -12.19 1.83 -14.82
C SER A 276 -13.30 1.88 -15.86
N VAL A 277 -14.07 0.81 -15.99
CA VAL A 277 -15.19 0.72 -16.95
C VAL A 277 -16.56 0.63 -16.27
N ILE A 278 -16.62 0.74 -14.93
CA ILE A 278 -17.87 0.53 -14.17
C ILE A 278 -19.00 1.48 -14.57
N VAL A 279 -18.67 2.72 -14.97
CA VAL A 279 -19.67 3.72 -15.40
C VAL A 279 -20.24 3.36 -16.77
N ASP A 280 -19.41 2.87 -17.67
CA ASP A 280 -19.83 2.41 -19.00
C ASP A 280 -20.68 1.14 -18.89
N GLU A 281 -20.29 0.22 -18.01
CA GLU A 281 -21.06 -0.99 -17.72
C GLU A 281 -22.40 -0.66 -17.05
N LEU A 282 -22.44 0.34 -16.14
CA LEU A 282 -23.67 0.83 -15.54
C LEU A 282 -24.62 1.38 -16.60
N SER A 283 -24.10 2.24 -17.48
CA SER A 283 -24.88 2.82 -18.57
C SER A 283 -25.43 1.73 -19.48
N SER A 284 -24.60 0.80 -19.88
CA SER A 284 -25.00 -0.35 -20.72
C SER A 284 -26.04 -1.26 -20.03
N TYR A 285 -25.93 -1.44 -18.70
CA TYR A 285 -26.87 -2.22 -17.91
C TYR A 285 -28.25 -1.56 -17.84
N ILE A 286 -28.29 -0.27 -17.53
CA ILE A 286 -29.55 0.49 -17.43
C ILE A 286 -30.24 0.59 -18.79
N MET A 287 -29.48 0.85 -19.89
CA MET A 287 -30.02 0.87 -21.24
C MET A 287 -30.71 -0.43 -21.61
N ARG A 288 -30.04 -1.56 -21.31
CA ARG A 288 -30.62 -2.92 -21.55
C ARG A 288 -31.88 -3.14 -20.71
N LEU A 289 -31.91 -2.66 -19.48
CA LEU A 289 -33.05 -2.82 -18.57
C LEU A 289 -34.28 -2.03 -19.07
N LEU A 290 -34.04 -0.84 -19.60
CA LEU A 290 -35.09 0.07 -20.11
C LEU A 290 -35.46 -0.19 -21.58
N GLY A 291 -34.75 -1.10 -22.27
CA GLY A 291 -34.96 -1.35 -23.70
C GLY A 291 -34.57 -0.18 -24.61
N LEU A 292 -33.69 0.71 -24.12
CA LEU A 292 -33.24 1.90 -24.83
C LEU A 292 -31.96 1.61 -25.60
N GLN A 293 -31.81 2.18 -26.81
CA GLN A 293 -30.59 2.08 -27.60
C GLN A 293 -29.57 3.15 -27.24
N THR A 294 -30.01 4.30 -26.78
CA THR A 294 -29.16 5.45 -26.41
C THR A 294 -29.73 6.13 -25.18
N GLY A 295 -28.89 6.67 -24.33
CA GLY A 295 -29.23 7.43 -23.16
C GLY A 295 -28.03 7.68 -22.28
N THR A 296 -28.15 8.52 -21.28
CA THR A 296 -27.10 8.78 -20.29
C THR A 296 -27.63 8.55 -18.89
N VAL A 297 -26.84 7.89 -18.07
CA VAL A 297 -27.09 7.77 -16.63
C VAL A 297 -26.68 9.08 -15.97
N SER A 298 -27.40 9.50 -14.93
CA SER A 298 -27.04 10.72 -14.23
C SER A 298 -25.64 10.66 -13.64
N VAL A 299 -24.97 11.79 -13.62
CA VAL A 299 -23.60 11.90 -13.05
C VAL A 299 -23.61 11.56 -11.56
N ALA A 300 -24.66 11.95 -10.82
CA ALA A 300 -24.77 11.66 -9.40
C ALA A 300 -24.82 10.15 -9.13
N TYR A 301 -25.66 9.41 -9.86
CA TYR A 301 -25.77 7.96 -9.70
C TYR A 301 -24.52 7.23 -10.19
N SER A 302 -23.93 7.66 -11.30
CA SER A 302 -22.65 7.13 -11.79
C SER A 302 -21.53 7.29 -10.76
N ASN A 303 -21.44 8.46 -10.10
CA ASN A 303 -20.48 8.72 -9.03
C ASN A 303 -20.76 7.89 -7.77
N CYS A 304 -22.03 7.61 -7.45
CA CYS A 304 -22.40 6.72 -6.35
C CYS A 304 -21.86 5.30 -6.58
N ILE A 305 -22.14 4.71 -7.73
CA ILE A 305 -21.69 3.35 -8.09
C ILE A 305 -20.16 3.29 -8.21
N LEU A 306 -19.52 4.31 -8.79
CA LEU A 306 -18.06 4.42 -8.84
C LEU A 306 -17.44 4.50 -7.43
N SER A 307 -18.07 5.27 -6.53
CA SER A 307 -17.61 5.37 -5.13
C SER A 307 -17.75 4.05 -4.40
N THR A 308 -18.87 3.35 -4.58
CA THR A 308 -19.12 2.02 -4.04
C THR A 308 -18.08 1.01 -4.54
N GLY A 309 -17.83 0.94 -5.86
CA GLY A 309 -16.80 0.08 -6.44
C GLY A 309 -15.40 0.41 -5.92
N THR A 310 -15.08 1.71 -5.76
CA THR A 310 -13.81 2.15 -5.17
C THR A 310 -13.63 1.62 -3.75
N LEU A 311 -14.66 1.71 -2.90
CA LEU A 311 -14.61 1.18 -1.52
C LEU A 311 -14.42 -0.33 -1.50
N MET A 312 -15.09 -1.05 -2.38
CA MET A 312 -14.94 -2.51 -2.50
C MET A 312 -13.52 -2.91 -2.86
N ILE A 313 -12.79 -2.10 -3.65
CA ILE A 313 -11.39 -2.36 -4.02
C ILE A 313 -10.42 -1.98 -2.90
N ILE A 314 -10.70 -0.91 -2.17
CA ILE A 314 -9.85 -0.42 -1.08
C ILE A 314 -9.94 -1.34 0.15
N LEU A 315 -11.10 -1.91 0.44
CA LEU A 315 -11.33 -2.72 1.65
C LEU A 315 -10.32 -3.88 1.81
N PRO A 316 -10.06 -4.73 0.79
CA PRO A 316 -9.05 -5.78 0.89
C PRO A 316 -7.64 -5.25 1.16
N LEU A 317 -7.29 -4.09 0.59
CA LEU A 317 -5.98 -3.44 0.83
C LEU A 317 -5.85 -2.94 2.27
N ILE A 318 -6.91 -2.35 2.84
CA ILE A 318 -6.92 -1.93 4.24
C ILE A 318 -6.73 -3.15 5.16
N ILE A 319 -7.45 -4.24 4.89
CA ILE A 319 -7.33 -5.48 5.65
C ILE A 319 -5.88 -6.00 5.57
N LEU A 320 -5.32 -6.09 4.38
CA LEU A 320 -3.93 -6.52 4.17
C LEU A 320 -2.95 -5.62 4.96
N TYR A 321 -3.12 -4.30 4.88
CA TYR A 321 -2.28 -3.34 5.59
C TYR A 321 -2.36 -3.51 7.11
N LEU A 322 -3.54 -3.72 7.69
CA LEU A 322 -3.71 -3.93 9.13
C LEU A 322 -2.93 -5.16 9.64
N PHE A 323 -2.84 -6.23 8.83
CA PHE A 323 -2.02 -7.38 9.18
C PHE A 323 -0.51 -7.12 9.03
N ALA A 324 -0.12 -6.33 8.04
CA ALA A 324 1.28 -6.14 7.67
C ALA A 324 1.94 -4.89 8.29
N GLN A 325 1.17 -3.98 8.92
CA GLN A 325 1.65 -2.69 9.43
C GLN A 325 2.82 -2.81 10.43
N ARG A 326 2.88 -3.88 11.24
CA ARG A 326 3.97 -4.07 12.21
C ARG A 326 5.33 -4.19 11.51
N GLY A 327 5.44 -5.09 10.53
CA GLY A 327 6.68 -5.26 9.76
C GLY A 327 7.07 -4.01 8.96
N PHE A 328 6.07 -3.24 8.50
CA PHE A 328 6.30 -1.98 7.82
C PHE A 328 6.90 -0.91 8.74
N VAL A 329 6.34 -0.74 9.94
CA VAL A 329 6.86 0.23 10.93
C VAL A 329 8.26 -0.14 11.40
N GLU A 330 8.55 -1.42 11.61
CA GLU A 330 9.88 -1.90 11.97
C GLU A 330 10.92 -1.57 10.88
N SER A 331 10.58 -1.78 9.61
CA SER A 331 11.50 -1.48 8.50
C SER A 331 11.82 0.02 8.38
N LEU A 332 10.82 0.88 8.57
CA LEU A 332 11.02 2.33 8.57
C LEU A 332 11.87 2.82 9.75
N SER A 333 11.67 2.23 10.93
CA SER A 333 12.45 2.59 12.11
C SER A 333 13.93 2.21 11.97
N GLN A 334 14.25 1.07 11.35
CA GLN A 334 15.63 0.65 11.11
C GLN A 334 16.34 1.48 10.04
N THR A 335 15.61 1.99 9.06
CA THR A 335 16.17 2.90 8.04
C THR A 335 16.30 4.35 8.53
N GLY A 336 15.53 4.77 9.53
CA GLY A 336 15.50 6.16 10.07
C GLY A 336 16.42 6.45 11.27
N ILE A 337 16.99 5.43 11.91
CA ILE A 337 17.75 5.62 13.19
C ILE A 337 19.27 5.84 13.00
N LYS A 338 19.77 5.87 11.77
CA LYS A 338 21.19 6.18 11.51
C LYS A 338 21.34 7.52 10.79
N MET A 339 20.86 8.59 11.41
CA MET A 339 21.35 9.94 11.19
C MET A 339 22.02 10.46 12.46
#